data_515cae81e2202db7d18a2cf5fc228dae
#
_entry.id   515cae81e2202db7d18a2cf5fc228dae
#
_cell.length_a   1.000
_cell.length_b   1.000
_cell.length_c   1.000
_cell.angle_alpha   90.00
_cell.angle_beta   90.00
_cell.angle_gamma   90.00
#
_symmetry.space_group_name_H-M   'P 1'
#
loop_
_entity.id
_entity.type
_entity.pdbx_description
1 polymer ?
#
loop_
_entity_poly.entity_id
_entity_poly.type
_entity_poly.pdbx_seq_one_letter_code
_entity_poly.pdbx_strand_id
1 'polypeptide(L)'
;MVALIGDFDPPSILTLLQIIDQGVIVVPLTKETKKEHQYFFESALVDIVIENGTVERREHKKKHQFIDALRAKRHAGLVLFSTGTTGQPKAVLHDLTLFLKRFKTPRPTLRTINFLLFDHIGGLNTLFHTLFNKGVVIAPKSRTVESILKTCAEHDVEVLPTTPTF
;
A
#
# COMPACT_ATOMS: atom_id res chain seq x y z
N MET A 1 -6.48 12.25 6.33
CA MET A 1 -5.98 10.88 6.13
C MET A 1 -6.94 10.12 5.22
N VAL A 2 -6.42 9.38 4.26
CA VAL A 2 -7.23 8.69 3.24
C VAL A 2 -7.01 7.18 3.36
N ALA A 3 -8.07 6.41 3.58
CA ALA A 3 -8.04 4.97 3.38
C ALA A 3 -8.30 4.67 1.89
N LEU A 4 -7.43 3.88 1.30
CA LEU A 4 -7.56 3.41 -0.08
C LEU A 4 -7.78 1.90 -0.06
N ILE A 5 -8.99 1.46 -0.37
CA ILE A 5 -9.35 0.06 -0.50
C ILE A 5 -9.10 -0.35 -1.95
N GLY A 6 -8.08 -1.17 -2.17
CA GLY A 6 -7.63 -1.53 -3.51
C GLY A 6 -6.69 -2.71 -3.54
N ASP A 7 -6.04 -2.88 -4.67
CA ASP A 7 -4.99 -3.86 -4.91
C ASP A 7 -3.95 -3.28 -5.89
N PHE A 8 -3.03 -4.10 -6.42
CA PHE A 8 -2.05 -3.68 -7.42
C PHE A 8 -2.63 -3.60 -8.85
N ASP A 9 -3.90 -3.22 -8.99
CA ASP A 9 -4.50 -2.86 -10.26
C ASP A 9 -4.18 -1.40 -10.64
N PRO A 10 -4.18 -1.05 -11.95
CA PRO A 10 -3.80 0.28 -12.40
C PRO A 10 -4.59 1.44 -11.76
N PRO A 11 -5.93 1.39 -11.60
CA PRO A 11 -6.68 2.44 -10.92
C PRO A 11 -6.26 2.65 -9.47
N SER A 12 -6.07 1.58 -8.71
CA SER A 12 -5.63 1.65 -7.30
C SER A 12 -4.21 2.21 -7.18
N ILE A 13 -3.27 1.76 -8.03
CA ILE A 13 -1.90 2.28 -8.06
C ILE A 13 -1.90 3.78 -8.41
N LEU A 14 -2.63 4.21 -9.43
CA LEU A 14 -2.72 5.63 -9.81
C LEU A 14 -3.28 6.48 -8.67
N THR A 15 -4.34 6.02 -8.02
CA THR A 15 -4.93 6.72 -6.87
C THR A 15 -3.94 6.79 -5.70
N LEU A 16 -3.22 5.72 -5.41
CA LEU A 16 -2.16 5.69 -4.39
C LEU A 16 -1.08 6.75 -4.68
N LEU A 17 -0.59 6.80 -5.92
CA LEU A 17 0.44 7.75 -6.32
C LEU A 17 -0.05 9.20 -6.25
N GLN A 18 -1.30 9.48 -6.63
CA GLN A 18 -1.92 10.80 -6.49
C GLN A 18 -2.03 11.25 -5.02
N ILE A 19 -2.44 10.35 -4.11
CA ILE A 19 -2.51 10.62 -2.68
C ILE A 19 -1.13 10.97 -2.13
N ILE A 20 -0.10 10.23 -2.55
CA ILE A 20 1.30 10.44 -2.13
C ILE A 20 1.81 11.80 -2.65
N ASP A 21 1.56 12.12 -3.91
CA ASP A 21 2.00 13.38 -4.56
C ASP A 21 1.40 14.61 -3.86
N GLN A 22 0.16 14.49 -3.37
CA GLN A 22 -0.49 15.54 -2.57
C GLN A 22 0.03 15.65 -1.11
N GLY A 23 1.02 14.87 -0.71
CA GLY A 23 1.55 14.87 0.66
C GLY A 23 0.56 14.36 1.70
N VAL A 24 -0.42 13.55 1.30
CA VAL A 24 -1.47 13.04 2.19
C VAL A 24 -1.02 11.73 2.85
N ILE A 25 -1.54 11.45 4.05
CA ILE A 25 -1.32 10.18 4.74
C ILE A 25 -2.31 9.16 4.20
N VAL A 26 -1.81 8.06 3.65
CA VAL A 26 -2.60 6.96 3.09
C VAL A 26 -2.62 5.75 4.02
N VAL A 27 -3.76 5.08 4.06
CA VAL A 27 -4.00 3.80 4.73
C VAL A 27 -4.42 2.82 3.64
N PRO A 28 -3.49 2.08 3.01
CA PRO A 28 -3.86 1.06 2.03
C PRO A 28 -4.53 -0.11 2.74
N LEU A 29 -5.63 -0.58 2.19
CA LEU A 29 -6.40 -1.71 2.69
C LEU A 29 -6.81 -2.62 1.53
N THR A 30 -7.05 -3.88 1.84
CA THR A 30 -7.54 -4.88 0.87
C THR A 30 -8.99 -5.25 1.17
N LYS A 31 -9.68 -5.84 0.20
CA LYS A 31 -11.04 -6.36 0.40
C LYS A 31 -11.09 -7.55 1.35
N GLU A 32 -9.98 -8.27 1.48
CA GLU A 32 -9.82 -9.42 2.37
C GLU A 32 -9.99 -9.02 3.85
N THR A 33 -9.55 -7.82 4.22
CA THR A 33 -9.65 -7.28 5.59
C THR A 33 -10.94 -6.50 5.85
N LYS A 34 -11.98 -6.64 5.01
CA LYS A 34 -13.21 -5.83 5.08
C LYS A 34 -13.90 -5.86 6.45
N LYS A 35 -13.81 -6.98 7.16
CA LYS A 35 -14.41 -7.13 8.51
C LYS A 35 -13.75 -6.22 9.54
N GLU A 36 -12.48 -5.91 9.37
CA GLU A 36 -11.67 -5.08 10.26
C GLU A 36 -11.68 -3.59 9.85
N HIS A 37 -12.22 -3.23 8.68
CA HIS A 37 -12.13 -1.87 8.13
C HIS A 37 -12.63 -0.80 9.10
N GLN A 38 -13.77 -1.03 9.77
CA GLN A 38 -14.30 -0.05 10.73
C GLN A 38 -13.29 0.24 11.85
N TYR A 39 -12.68 -0.81 12.40
CA TYR A 39 -11.63 -0.68 13.40
C TYR A 39 -10.41 0.05 12.85
N PHE A 40 -9.98 -0.26 11.61
CA PHE A 40 -8.86 0.41 10.96
C PHE A 40 -9.11 1.88 10.72
N PHE A 41 -10.32 2.25 10.27
CA PHE A 41 -10.69 3.65 10.07
C PHE A 41 -10.66 4.45 11.38
N GLU A 42 -11.17 3.89 12.46
CA GLU A 42 -11.17 4.55 13.77
C GLU A 42 -9.77 4.65 14.36
N SER A 43 -8.99 3.57 14.29
CA SER A 43 -7.62 3.51 14.85
C SER A 43 -6.65 4.42 14.11
N ALA A 44 -6.79 4.53 12.79
CA ALA A 44 -5.96 5.38 11.95
C ALA A 44 -6.51 6.82 11.83
N LEU A 45 -7.68 7.14 12.38
CA LEU A 45 -8.33 8.46 12.24
C LEU A 45 -8.54 8.85 10.76
N VAL A 46 -9.19 7.97 10.02
CA VAL A 46 -9.46 8.15 8.58
C VAL A 46 -10.53 9.21 8.35
N ASP A 47 -10.24 10.21 7.51
CA ASP A 47 -11.16 11.28 7.12
C ASP A 47 -11.94 10.93 5.83
N ILE A 48 -11.31 10.16 4.94
CA ILE A 48 -11.84 9.83 3.61
C ILE A 48 -11.57 8.36 3.32
N VAL A 49 -12.55 7.66 2.77
CA VAL A 49 -12.40 6.30 2.23
C VAL A 49 -12.59 6.36 0.72
N ILE A 50 -11.69 5.75 -0.02
CA ILE A 50 -11.78 5.59 -1.48
C ILE A 50 -11.83 4.10 -1.79
N GLU A 51 -12.90 3.66 -2.46
CA GLU A 51 -13.06 2.30 -2.95
C GLU A 51 -13.67 2.32 -4.36
N ASN A 52 -13.04 1.69 -5.33
CA ASN A 52 -13.51 1.61 -6.73
C ASN A 52 -13.94 2.98 -7.32
N GLY A 53 -13.19 4.04 -7.02
CA GLY A 53 -13.49 5.41 -7.45
C GLY A 53 -14.61 6.12 -6.66
N THR A 54 -15.28 5.44 -5.75
CA THR A 54 -16.26 6.06 -4.83
C THR A 54 -15.53 6.69 -3.65
N VAL A 55 -15.95 7.88 -3.25
CA VAL A 55 -15.36 8.65 -2.15
C VAL A 55 -16.39 8.82 -1.04
N GLU A 56 -16.10 8.29 0.14
CA GLU A 56 -16.88 8.47 1.36
C GLU A 56 -16.13 9.39 2.33
N ARG A 57 -16.81 10.39 2.88
CA ARG A 57 -16.26 11.27 3.93
C ARG A 57 -16.66 10.77 5.30
N ARG A 58 -15.73 10.86 6.24
CA ARG A 58 -15.92 10.46 7.64
C ARG A 58 -15.56 11.61 8.57
N GLU A 59 -16.30 11.78 9.61
CA GLU A 59 -16.03 12.80 10.63
C GLU A 59 -15.46 12.16 11.89
N HIS A 60 -14.42 12.74 12.42
CA HIS A 60 -13.89 12.43 13.75
C HIS A 60 -13.32 13.70 14.40
N LYS A 61 -13.35 13.75 15.73
CA LYS A 61 -12.82 14.87 16.53
C LYS A 61 -11.44 14.58 17.13
N LYS A 62 -10.93 13.35 16.93
CA LYS A 62 -9.68 12.91 17.52
C LYS A 62 -8.49 13.51 16.76
N LYS A 63 -7.43 13.87 17.50
CA LYS A 63 -6.14 14.31 16.97
C LYS A 63 -5.04 13.41 17.48
N HIS A 64 -3.94 13.32 16.74
CA HIS A 64 -2.79 12.53 17.16
C HIS A 64 -1.49 13.27 16.84
N GLN A 65 -0.64 13.46 17.84
CA GLN A 65 0.57 14.27 17.75
C GLN A 65 1.51 13.88 16.59
N PHE A 66 1.65 12.59 16.28
CA PHE A 66 2.50 12.13 15.19
C PHE A 66 1.92 12.44 13.81
N ILE A 67 0.60 12.38 13.67
CA ILE A 67 -0.11 12.79 12.45
C ILE A 67 0.09 14.29 12.21
N ASP A 68 -0.10 15.11 13.26
CA ASP A 68 0.06 16.56 13.17
C ASP A 68 1.52 16.93 12.86
N ALA A 69 2.49 16.25 13.48
CA ALA A 69 3.91 16.46 13.22
C ALA A 69 4.29 16.12 11.77
N LEU A 70 3.71 15.06 11.19
CA LEU A 70 3.97 14.67 9.81
C LEU A 70 3.33 15.67 8.83
N ARG A 71 2.10 16.09 9.09
CA ARG A 71 1.40 17.13 8.32
C ARG A 71 2.15 18.46 8.33
N ALA A 72 2.70 18.87 9.49
CA ALA A 72 3.51 20.09 9.61
C ALA A 72 4.75 20.09 8.73
N LYS A 73 5.35 18.92 8.50
CA LYS A 73 6.47 18.71 7.57
C LYS A 73 6.03 18.68 6.10
N ARG A 74 4.74 18.65 5.81
CA ARG A 74 4.17 18.40 4.47
C ARG A 74 4.69 17.11 3.83
N HIS A 75 4.97 16.10 4.64
CA HIS A 75 5.39 14.78 4.17
C HIS A 75 4.17 13.89 3.93
N ALA A 76 4.23 13.12 2.85
CA ALA A 76 3.31 12.00 2.67
C ALA A 76 3.53 10.97 3.79
N GLY A 77 2.45 10.39 4.28
CA GLY A 77 2.48 9.35 5.30
C GLY A 77 1.91 8.03 4.81
N LEU A 78 2.28 6.96 5.48
CA LEU A 78 1.75 5.63 5.26
C LEU A 78 1.39 5.01 6.60
N VAL A 79 0.14 4.57 6.78
CA VAL A 79 -0.27 3.77 7.93
C VAL A 79 -0.48 2.33 7.51
N LEU A 80 0.23 1.43 8.17
CA LEU A 80 0.04 -0.02 8.02
C LEU A 80 -0.40 -0.62 9.35
N PHE A 81 -1.15 -1.71 9.28
CA PHE A 81 -1.57 -2.45 10.47
C PHE A 81 -0.67 -3.66 10.68
N SER A 82 -0.11 -3.78 11.88
CA SER A 82 0.65 -4.96 12.28
C SER A 82 -0.28 -6.03 12.83
N THR A 83 -0.08 -7.28 12.45
CA THR A 83 -0.67 -8.43 13.13
C THR A 83 0.02 -8.59 14.48
N GLY A 84 -0.49 -7.90 15.50
CA GLY A 84 0.10 -7.96 16.85
C GLY A 84 -0.05 -9.34 17.48
N THR A 85 0.98 -9.80 18.17
CA THR A 85 0.96 -11.05 18.96
C THR A 85 -0.02 -10.99 20.15
N THR A 86 -0.56 -9.82 20.46
CA THR A 86 -1.39 -9.53 21.64
C THR A 86 -2.86 -9.25 21.35
N GLY A 87 -3.37 -9.60 20.16
CA GLY A 87 -4.80 -9.42 19.84
C GLY A 87 -5.05 -8.48 18.64
N GLN A 88 -5.54 -7.26 18.88
CA GLN A 88 -5.94 -6.37 17.77
C GLN A 88 -4.74 -5.77 17.04
N PRO A 89 -4.81 -5.62 15.70
CA PRO A 89 -3.78 -4.96 14.89
C PRO A 89 -3.52 -3.53 15.34
N LYS A 90 -2.25 -3.12 15.35
CA LYS A 90 -1.85 -1.76 15.71
C LYS A 90 -1.55 -0.93 14.48
N ALA A 91 -2.07 0.29 14.42
CA ALA A 91 -1.76 1.25 13.38
C ALA A 91 -0.32 1.78 13.56
N VAL A 92 0.52 1.63 12.55
CA VAL A 92 1.91 2.10 12.54
C VAL A 92 2.06 3.17 11.47
N LEU A 93 2.37 4.40 11.90
CA LEU A 93 2.59 5.54 11.00
C LEU A 93 4.05 5.58 10.53
N HIS A 94 4.23 5.58 9.23
CA HIS A 94 5.52 5.76 8.57
C HIS A 94 5.58 7.12 7.86
N ASP A 95 6.74 7.79 7.93
CA ASP A 95 7.06 8.92 7.07
C ASP A 95 7.40 8.39 5.67
N LEU A 96 6.40 8.41 4.78
CA LEU A 96 6.53 7.84 3.44
C LEU A 96 7.51 8.65 2.58
N THR A 97 7.58 9.97 2.77
CA THR A 97 8.55 10.81 2.07
C THR A 97 9.98 10.39 2.36
N LEU A 98 10.29 10.04 3.62
CA LEU A 98 11.61 9.52 3.98
C LEU A 98 11.80 8.08 3.51
N PHE A 99 10.76 7.26 3.63
CA PHE A 99 10.80 5.86 3.19
C PHE A 99 11.14 5.76 1.69
N LEU A 100 10.56 6.60 0.85
CA LEU A 100 10.78 6.59 -0.60
C LEU A 100 12.21 7.00 -1.01
N LYS A 101 12.96 7.68 -0.14
CA LYS A 101 14.36 8.05 -0.43
C LYS A 101 15.25 6.86 -0.71
N ARG A 102 14.96 5.68 -0.14
CA ARG A 102 15.73 4.43 -0.35
C ARG A 102 15.73 3.96 -1.82
N PHE A 103 14.70 4.32 -2.58
CA PHE A 103 14.55 3.91 -3.97
C PHE A 103 15.22 4.86 -4.97
N LYS A 104 15.85 5.94 -4.50
CA LYS A 104 16.57 6.89 -5.36
C LYS A 104 17.88 6.32 -5.94
N THR A 105 18.45 5.29 -5.32
CA THR A 105 19.61 4.58 -5.88
C THR A 105 19.15 3.71 -7.05
N PRO A 106 19.62 3.97 -8.28
CA PRO A 106 19.20 3.22 -9.45
C PRO A 106 19.50 1.72 -9.33
N ARG A 107 18.56 0.92 -9.80
CA ARG A 107 18.64 -0.54 -9.91
C ARG A 107 18.24 -0.94 -11.33
N PRO A 108 18.46 -2.19 -11.75
CA PRO A 108 18.01 -2.66 -13.05
C PRO A 108 16.50 -2.44 -13.26
N THR A 109 16.14 -2.10 -14.49
CA THR A 109 14.74 -2.03 -14.94
C THR A 109 14.26 -3.45 -15.21
N LEU A 110 13.33 -3.96 -14.40
CA LEU A 110 12.89 -5.36 -14.43
C LEU A 110 11.37 -5.48 -14.50
N ARG A 111 10.91 -6.62 -15.01
CA ARG A 111 9.50 -7.04 -15.04
C ARG A 111 9.21 -7.81 -13.75
N THR A 112 8.49 -7.19 -12.83
CA THR A 112 8.27 -7.73 -11.49
C THR A 112 6.80 -8.08 -11.29
N ILE A 113 6.52 -9.33 -10.92
CA ILE A 113 5.17 -9.69 -10.48
C ILE A 113 4.95 -9.20 -9.04
N ASN A 114 3.81 -8.59 -8.78
CA ASN A 114 3.43 -8.16 -7.44
C ASN A 114 2.10 -8.79 -7.02
N PHE A 115 2.19 -9.87 -6.25
CA PHE A 115 1.07 -10.62 -5.70
C PHE A 115 1.01 -10.56 -4.17
N LEU A 116 1.97 -9.89 -3.56
CA LEU A 116 1.95 -9.61 -2.12
C LEU A 116 0.77 -8.67 -1.80
N LEU A 117 0.41 -8.56 -0.53
CA LEU A 117 -0.77 -7.79 -0.15
C LEU A 117 -0.52 -6.27 -0.27
N PHE A 118 -1.55 -5.56 -0.73
CA PHE A 118 -1.53 -4.10 -0.93
C PHE A 118 -1.43 -3.31 0.38
N ASP A 119 -1.93 -3.88 1.47
CA ASP A 119 -1.89 -3.34 2.83
C ASP A 119 -0.64 -3.79 3.64
N HIS A 120 0.34 -4.40 2.98
CA HIS A 120 1.58 -4.85 3.58
C HIS A 120 2.81 -4.15 3.02
N ILE A 121 3.80 -3.93 3.90
CA ILE A 121 5.06 -3.26 3.53
C ILE A 121 5.80 -3.99 2.39
N GLY A 122 5.73 -5.33 2.33
CA GLY A 122 6.35 -6.13 1.27
C GLY A 122 5.80 -5.82 -0.12
N GLY A 123 4.47 -5.77 -0.25
CA GLY A 123 3.82 -5.43 -1.52
C GLY A 123 4.10 -4.00 -1.98
N LEU A 124 4.02 -3.04 -1.06
CA LEU A 124 4.33 -1.64 -1.35
C LEU A 124 5.82 -1.43 -1.68
N ASN A 125 6.72 -2.11 -0.95
CA ASN A 125 8.15 -2.05 -1.24
C ASN A 125 8.44 -2.58 -2.65
N THR A 126 7.83 -3.70 -3.05
CA THR A 126 7.93 -4.26 -4.40
C THR A 126 7.43 -3.27 -5.45
N LEU A 127 6.24 -2.67 -5.22
CA LEU A 127 5.67 -1.65 -6.10
C LEU A 127 6.63 -0.48 -6.30
N PHE A 128 7.05 0.16 -5.21
CA PHE A 128 7.91 1.34 -5.29
C PHE A 128 9.28 1.01 -5.88
N HIS A 129 9.88 -0.12 -5.51
CA HIS A 129 11.14 -0.56 -6.11
C HIS A 129 11.02 -0.68 -7.62
N THR A 130 9.96 -1.31 -8.11
CA THR A 130 9.75 -1.50 -9.55
C THR A 130 9.52 -0.16 -10.26
N LEU A 131 8.63 0.69 -9.75
CA LEU A 131 8.29 1.98 -10.37
C LEU A 131 9.46 2.96 -10.38
N PHE A 132 10.20 3.09 -9.28
CA PHE A 132 11.37 3.98 -9.20
C PHE A 132 12.49 3.57 -10.17
N ASN A 133 12.56 2.29 -10.53
CA ASN A 133 13.52 1.77 -11.51
C ASN A 133 12.91 1.64 -12.91
N LYS A 134 11.77 2.29 -13.19
CA LYS A 134 11.09 2.29 -14.51
C LYS A 134 10.72 0.88 -15.00
N GLY A 135 10.58 -0.06 -14.07
CA GLY A 135 10.19 -1.44 -14.35
C GLY A 135 8.70 -1.60 -14.61
N VAL A 136 8.31 -2.81 -14.96
CA VAL A 136 6.92 -3.16 -15.24
C VAL A 136 6.35 -3.92 -14.04
N VAL A 137 5.28 -3.40 -13.46
CA VAL A 137 4.52 -4.08 -12.40
C VAL A 137 3.48 -4.98 -13.05
N ILE A 138 3.52 -6.26 -12.73
CA ILE A 138 2.61 -7.28 -13.25
C ILE A 138 1.78 -7.81 -12.08
N ALA A 139 0.46 -7.65 -12.14
CA ALA A 139 -0.44 -8.19 -11.12
C ALA A 139 -1.13 -9.45 -11.66
N PRO A 140 -1.08 -10.59 -10.95
CA PRO A 140 -1.79 -11.79 -11.36
C PRO A 140 -3.29 -11.63 -11.10
N LYS A 141 -4.12 -12.40 -11.81
CA LYS A 141 -5.60 -12.39 -11.64
C LYS A 141 -6.04 -12.90 -10.25
N SER A 142 -5.25 -13.77 -9.67
CA SER A 142 -5.47 -14.28 -8.30
C SER A 142 -4.13 -14.65 -7.66
N ARG A 143 -4.14 -14.83 -6.34
CA ARG A 143 -2.92 -15.19 -5.56
C ARG A 143 -2.72 -16.71 -5.41
N THR A 144 -3.36 -17.53 -6.27
CA THR A 144 -3.06 -18.96 -6.31
C THR A 144 -1.73 -19.21 -7.00
N VAL A 145 -1.01 -20.25 -6.57
CA VAL A 145 0.29 -20.64 -7.16
C VAL A 145 0.18 -20.81 -8.66
N GLU A 146 -0.88 -21.48 -9.13
CA GLU A 146 -1.13 -21.69 -10.56
C GLU A 146 -1.27 -20.38 -11.33
N SER A 147 -2.08 -19.43 -10.82
CA SER A 147 -2.26 -18.10 -11.44
C SER A 147 -0.97 -17.31 -11.49
N ILE A 148 -0.16 -17.37 -10.42
CA ILE A 148 1.11 -16.67 -10.34
C ILE A 148 2.10 -17.24 -11.35
N LEU A 149 2.29 -18.56 -11.39
CA LEU A 149 3.21 -19.22 -12.32
C LEU A 149 2.80 -19.01 -13.78
N LYS A 150 1.49 -19.11 -14.07
CA LYS A 150 0.95 -18.81 -15.39
C LYS A 150 1.25 -17.35 -15.80
N THR A 151 0.98 -16.40 -14.90
CA THR A 151 1.27 -14.97 -15.14
C THR A 151 2.77 -14.74 -15.37
N CYS A 152 3.64 -15.42 -14.63
CA CYS A 152 5.09 -15.33 -14.83
C CYS A 152 5.50 -15.76 -16.24
N ALA A 153 4.95 -16.86 -16.73
CA ALA A 153 5.26 -17.38 -18.07
C ALA A 153 4.67 -16.50 -19.18
N GLU A 154 3.43 -16.00 -19.01
CA GLU A 154 2.73 -15.20 -20.02
C GLU A 154 3.32 -13.79 -20.19
N HIS A 155 3.97 -13.27 -19.16
CA HIS A 155 4.45 -11.89 -19.13
C HIS A 155 5.97 -11.73 -18.99
N ASP A 156 6.73 -12.79 -19.20
CA ASP A 156 8.20 -12.80 -19.12
C ASP A 156 8.70 -12.13 -17.81
N VAL A 157 8.16 -12.59 -16.68
CA VAL A 157 8.51 -12.04 -15.36
C VAL A 157 9.96 -12.37 -15.02
N GLU A 158 10.72 -11.36 -14.62
CA GLU A 158 12.14 -11.49 -14.25
C GLU A 158 12.33 -11.57 -12.72
N VAL A 159 11.38 -11.00 -11.97
CA VAL A 159 11.45 -10.98 -10.49
C VAL A 159 10.14 -11.48 -9.88
N LEU A 160 10.26 -12.50 -9.04
CA LEU A 160 9.20 -13.09 -8.24
C LEU A 160 9.50 -12.87 -6.75
N PRO A 161 9.06 -11.75 -6.16
CA PRO A 161 9.19 -11.52 -4.71
C PRO A 161 8.27 -12.48 -3.96
N THR A 162 8.81 -13.24 -3.04
CA THR A 162 8.03 -14.24 -2.31
C THR A 162 8.43 -14.32 -0.85
N THR A 163 7.66 -15.04 -0.06
CA THR A 163 7.95 -15.41 1.32
C THR A 163 8.41 -16.87 1.39
N PRO A 164 9.11 -17.29 2.46
CA PRO A 164 9.53 -18.69 2.60
C PRO A 164 8.37 -19.70 2.63
N THR A 165 7.16 -19.22 2.87
CA THR A 165 5.94 -20.06 2.93
C THR A 165 5.22 -20.18 1.60
N PHE A 166 5.68 -19.50 0.56
CA PHE A 166 5.19 -19.62 -0.82
C PHE A 166 6.06 -20.62 -1.56
#